data_d7a4fbcb2f7f56726432d4480c9c5832
#
_entry.id   d7a4fbcb2f7f56726432d4480c9c5832
#
_cell.length_a   1.000
_cell.length_b   1.000
_cell.length_c   1.000
_cell.angle_alpha   90.00
_cell.angle_beta   90.00
_cell.angle_gamma   90.00
#
_symmetry.space_group_name_H-M   'P 1'
#
loop_
_entity.id
_entity.type
_entity.pdbx_description
1 polymer ?
#
loop_
_entity_poly.entity_id
_entity_poly.type
_entity_poly.pdbx_seq_one_letter_code
_entity_poly.pdbx_strand_id
1 'polypeptide(L)'
;FIHKDIPLNSTTEGIVVSSMLIGAIVGAGSSGPLADKLGRRRLVMLIAIVFIIGALILAASTNLALLIIGRLIIGLAVGGSMSTVPVYLSEMAPTEYRGSLGSLNQLMITIGILAAYLVNYAFADIEGWRWMLGLAVVPSVILLVGIYFMPESPRWLLENRNEEAARQVMKITYDDS
;
A
#
# COMPACT_ATOMS: atom_id res chain seq x y z
N PHE A 1 19.54 0.44 15.86
CA PHE A 1 18.73 1.30 16.75
C PHE A 1 17.71 0.46 17.55
N ILE A 2 16.90 -0.40 16.91
CA ILE A 2 15.87 -1.24 17.56
C ILE A 2 16.46 -2.18 18.63
N HIS A 3 17.69 -2.65 18.48
CA HIS A 3 18.37 -3.55 19.43
C HIS A 3 18.56 -2.98 20.84
N LYS A 4 18.50 -1.66 21.01
CA LYS A 4 18.62 -1.03 22.33
C LYS A 4 17.33 -1.16 23.14
N ASP A 5 16.18 -1.11 22.46
CA ASP A 5 14.86 -1.15 23.09
C ASP A 5 14.30 -2.57 23.17
N ILE A 6 14.62 -3.41 22.16
CA ILE A 6 14.14 -4.79 22.05
C ILE A 6 15.34 -5.69 21.80
N PRO A 7 15.68 -6.62 22.71
CA PRO A 7 16.81 -7.54 22.55
C PRO A 7 16.52 -8.50 21.40
N LEU A 8 17.16 -8.28 20.26
CA LEU A 8 17.04 -9.10 19.06
C LEU A 8 18.32 -9.92 18.88
N ASN A 9 18.15 -11.23 18.72
CA ASN A 9 19.19 -12.16 18.23
C ASN A 9 19.05 -12.29 16.69
N SER A 10 20.10 -12.76 16.03
CA SER A 10 20.08 -12.98 14.57
C SER A 10 18.88 -13.82 14.10
N THR A 11 18.46 -14.80 14.90
CA THR A 11 17.26 -15.61 14.62
C THR A 11 15.98 -14.80 14.73
N THR A 12 15.83 -13.96 15.76
CA THR A 12 14.63 -13.13 15.93
C THR A 12 14.54 -12.03 14.89
N GLU A 13 15.67 -11.47 14.45
CA GLU A 13 15.71 -10.55 13.30
C GLU A 13 15.22 -11.22 12.03
N GLY A 14 15.70 -12.43 11.75
CA GLY A 14 15.24 -13.22 10.61
C GLY A 14 13.73 -13.45 10.64
N ILE A 15 13.15 -13.76 11.82
CA ILE A 15 11.70 -13.94 11.99
C ILE A 15 10.95 -12.63 11.73
N VAL A 16 11.43 -11.51 12.24
CA VAL A 16 10.81 -10.19 12.05
C VAL A 16 10.81 -9.80 10.57
N VAL A 17 11.90 -10.04 9.85
CA VAL A 17 11.98 -9.77 8.40
C VAL A 17 11.07 -10.72 7.62
N SER A 18 11.11 -12.02 7.92
CA SER A 18 10.30 -13.03 7.25
C SER A 18 8.80 -12.84 7.46
N SER A 19 8.39 -12.34 8.62
CA SER A 19 6.97 -12.09 8.91
C SER A 19 6.34 -11.09 7.93
N MET A 20 7.06 -10.07 7.52
CA MET A 20 6.59 -9.12 6.51
C MET A 20 6.40 -9.80 5.15
N LEU A 21 7.32 -10.68 4.76
CA LEU A 21 7.23 -11.43 3.49
C LEU A 21 6.02 -12.38 3.49
N ILE A 22 5.78 -13.07 4.59
CA ILE A 22 4.61 -13.94 4.76
C ILE A 22 3.32 -13.11 4.62
N GLY A 23 3.26 -11.96 5.30
CA GLY A 23 2.15 -11.02 5.15
C GLY A 23 1.95 -10.59 3.70
N ALA A 24 3.02 -10.27 2.97
CA ALA A 24 2.96 -9.84 1.59
C ALA A 24 2.45 -10.95 0.63
N ILE A 25 2.87 -12.19 0.84
CA ILE A 25 2.37 -13.34 0.05
C ILE A 25 0.86 -13.52 0.26
N VAL A 26 0.41 -13.48 1.50
CA VAL A 26 -1.01 -13.61 1.84
C VAL A 26 -1.81 -12.42 1.28
N GLY A 27 -1.29 -11.21 1.43
CA GLY A 27 -1.90 -9.99 0.90
C GLY A 27 -2.05 -10.02 -0.62
N ALA A 28 -1.00 -10.39 -1.33
CA ALA A 28 -1.02 -10.51 -2.79
C ALA A 28 -2.01 -11.60 -3.25
N GLY A 29 -1.99 -12.79 -2.61
CA GLY A 29 -2.88 -13.89 -2.97
C GLY A 29 -4.35 -13.62 -2.69
N SER A 30 -4.66 -12.86 -1.64
CA SER A 30 -6.05 -12.51 -1.27
C SER A 30 -6.61 -11.30 -2.03
N SER A 31 -5.76 -10.46 -2.59
CA SER A 31 -6.16 -9.20 -3.24
C SER A 31 -7.06 -9.40 -4.47
N GLY A 32 -6.81 -10.42 -5.29
CA GLY A 32 -7.62 -10.71 -6.49
C GLY A 32 -9.09 -10.96 -6.14
N PRO A 33 -9.42 -12.02 -5.38
CA PRO A 33 -10.79 -12.30 -4.97
C PRO A 33 -11.47 -11.16 -4.20
N LEU A 34 -10.69 -10.40 -3.40
CA LEU A 34 -11.21 -9.23 -2.69
C LEU A 34 -11.51 -8.07 -3.64
N ALA A 35 -10.66 -7.83 -4.64
CA ALA A 35 -10.87 -6.79 -5.65
C ALA A 35 -12.13 -7.05 -6.47
N ASP A 36 -12.41 -8.32 -6.80
CA ASP A 36 -13.61 -8.71 -7.55
C ASP A 36 -14.88 -8.51 -6.73
N LYS A 37 -14.84 -8.77 -5.42
CA LYS A 37 -16.00 -8.62 -4.53
C LYS A 37 -16.25 -7.18 -4.09
N LEU A 38 -15.22 -6.47 -3.69
CA LEU A 38 -15.35 -5.13 -3.06
C LEU A 38 -15.22 -3.97 -4.04
N GLY A 39 -14.61 -4.22 -5.20
CA GLY A 39 -14.16 -3.17 -6.11
C GLY A 39 -12.72 -2.75 -5.85
N ARG A 40 -12.06 -2.28 -6.90
CA ARG A 40 -10.64 -1.93 -6.85
C ARG A 40 -10.38 -0.72 -5.94
N ARG A 41 -11.21 0.32 -6.07
CA ARG A 41 -11.14 1.53 -5.24
C ARG A 41 -11.30 1.24 -3.76
N ARG A 42 -12.36 0.48 -3.40
CA ARG A 42 -12.62 0.13 -1.99
C ARG A 42 -11.52 -0.73 -1.40
N LEU A 43 -10.97 -1.64 -2.19
CA LEU A 43 -9.87 -2.47 -1.74
C LEU A 43 -8.61 -1.63 -1.48
N VAL A 44 -8.26 -0.67 -2.36
CA VAL A 44 -7.12 0.22 -2.12
C VAL A 44 -7.31 1.09 -0.88
N MET A 45 -8.53 1.57 -0.61
CA MET A 45 -8.82 2.27 0.65
C MET A 45 -8.61 1.37 1.87
N LEU A 46 -9.08 0.13 1.82
CA LEU A 46 -8.91 -0.85 2.88
C LEU A 46 -7.43 -1.17 3.12
N ILE A 47 -6.66 -1.35 2.05
CA ILE A 47 -5.21 -1.57 2.10
C ILE A 47 -4.51 -0.38 2.78
N ALA A 48 -4.87 0.85 2.45
CA ALA A 48 -4.30 2.05 3.06
C ALA A 48 -4.60 2.11 4.57
N ILE A 49 -5.83 1.77 4.98
CA ILE A 49 -6.20 1.69 6.40
C ILE A 49 -5.41 0.61 7.13
N VAL A 50 -5.30 -0.59 6.54
CA VAL A 50 -4.52 -1.70 7.12
C VAL A 50 -3.05 -1.31 7.27
N PHE A 51 -2.49 -0.61 6.29
CA PHE A 51 -1.12 -0.11 6.36
C PHE A 51 -0.94 0.91 7.51
N ILE A 52 -1.86 1.86 7.65
CA ILE A 52 -1.85 2.86 8.74
C ILE A 52 -1.88 2.15 10.11
N ILE A 53 -2.77 1.18 10.29
CA ILE A 53 -2.87 0.40 11.53
C ILE A 53 -1.54 -0.33 11.81
N GLY A 54 -0.98 -1.00 10.81
CA GLY A 54 0.30 -1.71 10.94
C GLY A 54 1.46 -0.77 11.28
N ALA A 55 1.53 0.41 10.66
CA ALA A 55 2.55 1.41 10.93
C ALA A 55 2.44 1.99 12.35
N LEU A 56 1.22 2.24 12.83
CA LEU A 56 0.98 2.69 14.20
C LEU A 56 1.36 1.61 15.24
N ILE A 57 1.03 0.35 14.98
CA ILE A 57 1.43 -0.77 15.84
C ILE A 57 2.95 -0.87 15.89
N LEU A 58 3.65 -0.74 14.75
CA LEU A 58 5.11 -0.75 14.71
C LEU A 58 5.70 0.43 15.48
N ALA A 59 5.20 1.64 15.28
CA ALA A 59 5.67 2.83 15.98
C ALA A 59 5.48 2.72 17.50
N ALA A 60 4.39 2.08 17.95
CA ALA A 60 4.06 1.84 19.36
C ALA A 60 4.67 0.54 19.91
N SER A 61 5.43 -0.23 19.14
CA SER A 61 5.92 -1.54 19.56
C SER A 61 6.92 -1.42 20.70
N THR A 62 6.68 -2.19 21.77
CA THR A 62 7.51 -2.27 22.96
C THR A 62 8.12 -3.67 23.17
N ASN A 63 7.68 -4.64 22.38
CA ASN A 63 8.13 -6.02 22.46
C ASN A 63 8.19 -6.69 21.09
N LEU A 64 8.89 -7.84 21.02
CA LEU A 64 9.08 -8.61 19.80
C LEU A 64 7.74 -9.04 19.16
N ALA A 65 6.75 -9.41 19.96
CA ALA A 65 5.45 -9.89 19.44
C ALA A 65 4.71 -8.77 18.68
N LEU A 66 4.65 -7.56 19.22
CA LEU A 66 4.06 -6.40 18.55
C LEU A 66 4.81 -6.03 17.26
N LEU A 67 6.14 -6.18 17.29
CA LEU A 67 6.96 -5.93 16.10
C LEU A 67 6.63 -6.93 14.97
N ILE A 68 6.49 -8.21 15.29
CA ILE A 68 6.11 -9.26 14.31
C ILE A 68 4.70 -9.01 13.78
N ILE A 69 3.72 -8.72 14.67
CA ILE A 69 2.34 -8.45 14.27
C ILE A 69 2.25 -7.23 13.35
N GLY A 70 2.91 -6.13 13.71
CA GLY A 70 2.95 -4.94 12.88
C GLY A 70 3.56 -5.19 11.50
N ARG A 71 4.66 -5.97 11.44
CA ARG A 71 5.29 -6.39 10.18
C ARG A 71 4.39 -7.27 9.32
N LEU A 72 3.66 -8.22 9.91
CA LEU A 72 2.66 -9.03 9.20
C LEU A 72 1.56 -8.17 8.59
N ILE A 73 1.03 -7.21 9.36
CA ILE A 73 -0.06 -6.33 8.92
C ILE A 73 0.42 -5.40 7.80
N ILE A 74 1.61 -4.80 7.93
CA ILE A 74 2.18 -4.00 6.84
C ILE A 74 2.45 -4.86 5.62
N GLY A 75 2.97 -6.08 5.81
CA GLY A 75 3.18 -7.03 4.72
C GLY A 75 1.89 -7.30 3.94
N LEU A 76 0.79 -7.60 4.63
CA LEU A 76 -0.54 -7.76 4.01
C LEU A 76 -0.92 -6.57 3.12
N ALA A 77 -0.74 -5.36 3.65
CA ALA A 77 -1.07 -4.14 2.91
C ALA A 77 -0.15 -3.94 1.69
N VAL A 78 1.16 -4.14 1.86
CA VAL A 78 2.14 -4.00 0.76
C VAL A 78 1.87 -5.01 -0.34
N GLY A 79 1.69 -6.29 0.01
CA GLY A 79 1.39 -7.34 -0.97
C GLY A 79 0.09 -7.10 -1.71
N GLY A 80 -0.98 -6.71 -1.00
CA GLY A 80 -2.26 -6.33 -1.59
C GLY A 80 -2.15 -5.13 -2.53
N SER A 81 -1.38 -4.10 -2.16
CA SER A 81 -1.19 -2.93 -3.00
C SER A 81 -0.38 -3.22 -4.26
N MET A 82 0.68 -4.02 -4.17
CA MET A 82 1.49 -4.43 -5.32
C MET A 82 0.68 -5.16 -6.40
N SER A 83 -0.36 -5.90 -6.00
CA SER A 83 -1.25 -6.60 -6.93
C SER A 83 -2.39 -5.69 -7.43
N THR A 84 -3.00 -4.90 -6.55
CA THR A 84 -4.24 -4.18 -6.85
C THR A 84 -3.99 -2.85 -7.57
N VAL A 85 -2.96 -2.09 -7.18
CA VAL A 85 -2.73 -0.73 -7.69
C VAL A 85 -2.41 -0.73 -9.19
N PRO A 86 -1.50 -1.58 -9.71
CA PRO A 86 -1.24 -1.61 -11.15
C PRO A 86 -2.47 -2.01 -11.97
N VAL A 87 -3.29 -2.92 -11.46
CA VAL A 87 -4.55 -3.33 -12.11
C VAL A 87 -5.53 -2.17 -12.15
N TYR A 88 -5.75 -1.49 -11.03
CA TYR A 88 -6.63 -0.32 -10.96
C TYR A 88 -6.19 0.78 -11.93
N LEU A 89 -4.89 1.11 -11.96
CA LEU A 89 -4.34 2.10 -12.87
C LEU A 89 -4.54 1.70 -14.35
N SER A 90 -4.33 0.43 -14.69
CA SER A 90 -4.51 -0.07 -16.06
C SER A 90 -5.97 -0.08 -16.51
N GLU A 91 -6.92 -0.31 -15.58
CA GLU A 91 -8.35 -0.28 -15.85
C GLU A 91 -8.91 1.14 -15.99
N MET A 92 -8.32 2.10 -15.27
CA MET A 92 -8.68 3.52 -15.35
C MET A 92 -8.06 4.23 -16.55
N ALA A 93 -6.93 3.73 -17.06
CA ALA A 93 -6.18 4.38 -18.12
C ALA A 93 -6.78 4.15 -19.52
N PRO A 94 -6.88 5.18 -20.38
CA PRO A 94 -7.04 5.01 -21.81
C PRO A 94 -5.93 4.13 -22.38
N THR A 95 -6.24 3.39 -23.44
CA THR A 95 -5.30 2.42 -24.06
C THR A 95 -3.95 3.03 -24.43
N GLU A 96 -3.96 4.29 -24.85
CA GLU A 96 -2.80 5.05 -25.28
C GLU A 96 -1.81 5.35 -24.12
N TYR A 97 -2.33 5.54 -22.91
CA TYR A 97 -1.55 5.93 -21.73
C TYR A 97 -1.18 4.78 -20.79
N ARG A 98 -1.63 3.55 -21.04
CA ARG A 98 -1.38 2.40 -20.16
C ARG A 98 0.11 2.13 -19.95
N GLY A 99 0.92 2.25 -21.00
CA GLY A 99 2.36 2.05 -20.91
C GLY A 99 3.07 3.14 -20.09
N SER A 100 2.69 4.39 -20.28
CA SER A 100 3.27 5.52 -19.52
C SER A 100 2.86 5.49 -18.05
N LEU A 101 1.64 5.07 -17.73
CA LEU A 101 1.20 4.88 -16.34
C LEU A 101 1.92 3.73 -15.63
N GLY A 102 2.26 2.66 -16.33
CA GLY A 102 3.12 1.60 -15.81
C GLY A 102 4.51 2.13 -15.44
N SER A 103 5.11 2.94 -16.32
CA SER A 103 6.41 3.59 -16.06
C SER A 103 6.33 4.60 -14.93
N LEU A 104 5.23 5.36 -14.83
CA LEU A 104 4.98 6.30 -13.73
C LEU A 104 4.84 5.56 -12.39
N ASN A 105 4.16 4.42 -12.36
CA ASN A 105 4.07 3.59 -11.16
C ASN A 105 5.45 3.15 -10.68
N GLN A 106 6.32 2.69 -11.59
CA GLN A 106 7.69 2.32 -11.25
C GLN A 106 8.52 3.51 -10.76
N LEU A 107 8.35 4.68 -11.38
CA LEU A 107 8.99 5.92 -10.95
C LEU A 107 8.56 6.29 -9.52
N MET A 108 7.27 6.21 -9.20
CA MET A 108 6.76 6.51 -7.87
C MET A 108 7.30 5.54 -6.81
N ILE A 109 7.47 4.26 -7.14
CA ILE A 109 8.13 3.29 -6.26
C ILE A 109 9.57 3.72 -5.96
N THR A 110 10.32 4.11 -6.99
CA THR A 110 11.72 4.55 -6.83
C THR A 110 11.82 5.83 -6.00
N ILE A 111 10.93 6.80 -6.23
CA ILE A 111 10.85 8.03 -5.41
C ILE A 111 10.51 7.68 -3.97
N GLY A 112 9.59 6.75 -3.73
CA GLY A 112 9.24 6.29 -2.39
C GLY A 112 10.42 5.64 -1.65
N ILE A 113 11.22 4.84 -2.34
CA ILE A 113 12.45 4.26 -1.80
C ILE A 113 13.45 5.35 -1.44
N LEU A 114 13.68 6.32 -2.32
CA LEU A 114 14.57 7.46 -2.06
C LEU A 114 14.09 8.26 -0.84
N ALA A 115 12.80 8.57 -0.77
CA ALA A 115 12.22 9.29 0.37
C ALA A 115 12.41 8.52 1.68
N ALA A 116 12.23 7.19 1.67
CA ALA A 116 12.46 6.35 2.84
C ALA A 116 13.93 6.39 3.30
N TYR A 117 14.89 6.35 2.36
CA TYR A 117 16.32 6.50 2.68
C TYR A 117 16.64 7.87 3.29
N LEU A 118 16.07 8.96 2.73
CA LEU A 118 16.27 10.31 3.25
C LEU A 118 15.70 10.47 4.66
N VAL A 119 14.51 9.92 4.92
CA VAL A 119 13.92 9.89 6.27
C VAL A 119 14.81 9.10 7.21
N ASN A 120 15.26 7.91 6.84
CA ASN A 120 16.14 7.10 7.66
C ASN A 120 17.45 7.83 7.99
N TYR A 121 18.02 8.52 6.99
CA TYR A 121 19.24 9.32 7.18
C TYR A 121 19.02 10.49 8.15
N ALA A 122 17.92 11.24 7.97
CA ALA A 122 17.61 12.40 8.82
C ALA A 122 17.34 12.04 10.28
N PHE A 123 16.81 10.85 10.56
CA PHE A 123 16.50 10.38 11.92
C PHE A 123 17.55 9.42 12.48
N ALA A 124 18.65 9.16 11.76
CA ALA A 124 19.71 8.25 12.20
C ALA A 124 20.39 8.72 13.49
N ASP A 125 20.70 10.01 13.60
CA ASP A 125 21.44 10.59 14.71
C ASP A 125 20.66 10.63 16.03
N ILE A 126 19.32 10.71 15.96
CA ILE A 126 18.44 10.78 17.14
C ILE A 126 17.86 9.42 17.54
N GLU A 127 18.36 8.32 16.92
CA GLU A 127 17.88 6.95 17.18
C GLU A 127 16.34 6.81 17.06
N GLY A 128 15.72 7.68 16.25
CA GLY A 128 14.27 7.86 16.15
C GLY A 128 13.56 6.82 15.29
N TRP A 129 13.88 5.53 15.43
CA TRP A 129 13.28 4.46 14.61
C TRP A 129 11.75 4.42 14.67
N ARG A 130 11.15 4.80 15.79
CA ARG A 130 9.69 4.90 15.94
C ARG A 130 9.11 6.02 15.07
N TRP A 131 9.81 7.15 14.97
CA TRP A 131 9.44 8.24 14.08
C TRP A 131 9.60 7.86 12.62
N MET A 132 10.66 7.13 12.26
CA MET A 132 10.86 6.61 10.90
C MET A 132 9.68 5.73 10.47
N LEU A 133 9.21 4.84 11.34
CA LEU A 133 8.07 3.96 11.07
C LEU A 133 6.74 4.73 11.11
N GLY A 134 6.58 5.67 12.05
CA GLY A 134 5.38 6.49 12.15
C GLY A 134 5.16 7.42 10.96
N LEU A 135 6.25 7.97 10.38
CA LEU A 135 6.17 8.81 9.18
C LEU A 135 5.64 8.08 7.94
N ALA A 136 5.71 6.76 7.90
CA ALA A 136 5.09 5.97 6.84
C ALA A 136 3.55 6.09 6.79
N VAL A 137 2.93 6.56 7.88
CA VAL A 137 1.49 6.89 7.92
C VAL A 137 1.15 8.05 6.98
N VAL A 138 2.04 9.04 6.83
CA VAL A 138 1.78 10.24 6.02
C VAL A 138 1.44 9.93 4.56
N PRO A 139 2.28 9.20 3.79
CA PRO A 139 1.94 8.86 2.42
C PRO A 139 0.69 7.98 2.32
N SER A 140 0.42 7.16 3.33
CA SER A 140 -0.77 6.31 3.35
C SER A 140 -2.06 7.09 3.58
N VAL A 141 -2.02 8.14 4.40
CA VAL A 141 -3.16 9.07 4.57
C VAL A 141 -3.38 9.86 3.28
N ILE A 142 -2.31 10.32 2.62
CA ILE A 142 -2.41 11.00 1.32
C ILE A 142 -3.05 10.08 0.29
N LEU A 143 -2.62 8.81 0.22
CA LEU A 143 -3.22 7.81 -0.65
C LEU A 143 -4.71 7.60 -0.33
N LEU A 144 -5.07 7.47 0.95
CA LEU A 144 -6.45 7.25 1.39
C LEU A 144 -7.36 8.42 0.97
N VAL A 145 -6.88 9.65 1.16
CA VAL A 145 -7.61 10.86 0.75
C VAL A 145 -7.70 10.94 -0.77
N GLY A 146 -6.61 10.69 -1.49
CA GLY A 146 -6.59 10.72 -2.95
C GLY A 146 -7.56 9.71 -3.57
N ILE A 147 -7.52 8.45 -3.11
CA ILE A 147 -8.40 7.40 -3.64
C ILE A 147 -9.87 7.62 -3.27
N TYR A 148 -10.15 8.35 -2.18
CA TYR A 148 -11.51 8.70 -1.79
C TYR A 148 -12.22 9.57 -2.85
N PHE A 149 -11.48 10.43 -3.54
CA PHE A 149 -12.01 11.29 -4.61
C PHE A 149 -12.00 10.61 -5.99
N MET A 150 -11.32 9.49 -6.16
CA MET A 150 -11.27 8.77 -7.43
C MET A 150 -12.50 7.90 -7.65
N PRO A 151 -12.96 7.74 -8.90
CA PRO A 151 -14.08 6.84 -9.23
C PRO A 151 -13.66 5.37 -9.13
N GLU A 152 -14.65 4.48 -9.08
CA GLU A 152 -14.42 3.04 -9.17
C GLU A 152 -14.05 2.62 -10.59
N SER A 153 -13.37 1.46 -10.74
CA SER A 153 -13.00 0.92 -12.04
C SER A 153 -14.21 0.73 -12.96
N PRO A 154 -14.19 1.28 -14.20
CA PRO A 154 -15.26 1.07 -15.18
C PRO A 154 -15.52 -0.41 -15.46
N ARG A 155 -14.46 -1.21 -15.52
CA ARG A 155 -14.54 -2.64 -15.76
C ARG A 155 -15.30 -3.34 -14.64
N TRP A 156 -14.98 -3.05 -13.39
CA TRP A 156 -15.67 -3.64 -12.24
C TRP A 156 -17.16 -3.23 -12.19
N LEU A 157 -17.46 -1.96 -12.54
CA LEU A 157 -18.84 -1.48 -12.60
C LEU A 157 -19.67 -2.23 -13.66
N LEU A 158 -19.09 -2.52 -14.82
CA LEU A 158 -19.74 -3.32 -15.86
C LEU A 158 -19.97 -4.77 -15.42
N GLU A 159 -18.99 -5.40 -14.81
CA GLU A 159 -19.09 -6.77 -14.28
C GLU A 159 -20.18 -6.90 -13.20
N ASN A 160 -20.41 -5.83 -12.43
CA ASN A 160 -21.47 -5.78 -11.41
C ASN A 160 -22.80 -5.17 -11.89
N ARG A 161 -23.05 -5.16 -13.20
CA ARG A 161 -24.29 -4.70 -13.86
C ARG A 161 -24.66 -3.24 -13.57
N ASN A 162 -23.71 -2.39 -13.27
CA ASN A 162 -23.92 -0.95 -13.09
C ASN A 162 -23.46 -0.17 -14.32
N GLU A 163 -24.14 -0.40 -15.45
CA GLU A 163 -23.79 0.20 -16.76
C GLU A 163 -23.83 1.73 -16.75
N GLU A 164 -24.76 2.31 -16.00
CA GLU A 164 -24.95 3.75 -15.96
C GLU A 164 -23.77 4.46 -15.27
N ALA A 165 -23.33 3.92 -14.14
CA ALA A 165 -22.13 4.40 -13.46
C ALA A 165 -20.86 4.17 -14.27
N ALA A 166 -20.75 3.02 -14.94
CA ALA A 166 -19.62 2.72 -15.83
C ALA A 166 -19.53 3.72 -17.00
N ARG A 167 -20.66 4.07 -17.61
CA ARG A 167 -20.71 5.09 -18.68
C ARG A 167 -20.32 6.47 -18.20
N GLN A 168 -20.72 6.86 -16.98
CA GLN A 168 -20.32 8.13 -16.40
C GLN A 168 -18.80 8.20 -16.16
N VAL A 169 -18.21 7.16 -15.61
CA VAL A 169 -16.75 7.09 -15.39
C VAL A 169 -15.99 7.10 -16.72
N MET A 170 -16.48 6.35 -17.73
CA MET A 170 -15.87 6.36 -19.06
C MET A 170 -15.94 7.74 -19.72
N LYS A 171 -17.05 8.48 -19.59
CA LYS A 171 -17.13 9.85 -20.10
C LYS A 171 -16.07 10.76 -19.48
N ILE A 172 -15.88 10.70 -18.14
CA ILE A 172 -14.86 11.49 -17.45
C ILE A 172 -13.45 11.12 -17.91
N THR A 173 -13.23 9.86 -18.21
CA THR A 173 -11.88 9.33 -18.51
C THR A 173 -11.52 9.41 -20.00
N TYR A 174 -12.51 9.38 -20.92
CA TYR A 174 -12.27 9.27 -22.37
C TYR A 174 -12.80 10.45 -23.20
N ASP A 175 -13.62 11.35 -22.62
CA ASP A 175 -14.27 12.45 -23.36
C ASP A 175 -13.45 13.76 -23.33
N ASP A 176 -12.35 13.81 -22.55
CA ASP A 176 -11.41 14.94 -22.51
C ASP A 176 -10.21 14.78 -23.46
N SER A 177 -10.30 13.90 -24.48
CA SER A 177 -9.23 13.63 -25.46
C SER A 177 -9.66 13.97 -26.88
#